data_29ca4a71031610da057eb8550ea2828e
#
_entry.id   29ca4a71031610da057eb8550ea2828e
#
_cell.length_a   1.000
_cell.length_b   1.000
_cell.length_c   1.000
_cell.angle_alpha   90.00
_cell.angle_beta   90.00
_cell.angle_gamma   90.00
#
_symmetry.space_group_name_H-M   'P 1'
#
loop_
_entity.id
_entity.type
_entity.pdbx_description
1 polymer ?
#
loop_
_entity_poly.entity_id
_entity_poly.type
_entity_poly.pdbx_seq_one_letter_code
_entity_poly.pdbx_strand_id
1 'polypeptide(L)' 'MNSERVTADQKPSECPKCGAYTIAVIFYGLPHMTESLERQIDAGNLVLGGCVVSEDDPKWLCTSCGCKIFDE' A
#
# COMPACT_ATOMS: atom_id res chain seq x y z
N MET A 1 1.54 11.90 -22.42
CA MET A 1 0.96 10.93 -21.54
C MET A 1 1.09 11.36 -20.10
N ASN A 2 0.03 11.40 -19.47
CA ASN A 2 -0.02 11.89 -18.14
C ASN A 2 0.31 10.81 -17.12
N SER A 3 1.26 11.06 -16.26
CA SER A 3 1.67 10.10 -15.25
C SER A 3 1.34 10.63 -13.86
N GLU A 4 0.14 11.09 -13.69
CA GLU A 4 -0.29 11.59 -12.40
C GLU A 4 -0.17 10.50 -11.33
N ARG A 5 0.46 10.88 -10.24
CA ARG A 5 0.53 10.03 -9.08
C ARG A 5 -0.66 10.29 -8.19
N VAL A 6 -1.18 9.22 -7.62
CA VAL A 6 -2.13 9.36 -6.53
C VAL A 6 -1.33 9.53 -5.27
N THR A 7 -1.52 10.65 -4.58
CA THR A 7 -0.79 10.93 -3.35
C THR A 7 -1.78 11.20 -2.21
N ALA A 8 -1.34 10.99 -0.99
CA ALA A 8 -2.12 11.25 0.20
C ALA A 8 -1.20 11.56 1.36
N ASP A 9 -1.66 12.39 2.28
CA ASP A 9 -0.88 12.72 3.48
C ASP A 9 -1.09 11.71 4.59
N GLN A 10 -2.08 10.84 4.44
CA GLN A 10 -2.36 9.77 5.38
C GLN A 10 -3.03 8.63 4.64
N LYS A 11 -3.17 7.48 5.30
CA LYS A 11 -3.80 6.32 4.67
C LYS A 11 -5.22 6.66 4.23
N PRO A 12 -5.54 6.52 2.94
CA PRO A 12 -6.89 6.78 2.45
C PRO A 12 -7.88 5.77 3.01
N SER A 13 -9.09 6.20 3.25
CA SER A 13 -10.14 5.29 3.67
C SER A 13 -10.70 4.49 2.50
N GLU A 14 -10.57 5.02 1.28
CA GLU A 14 -11.01 4.32 0.09
C GLU A 14 -10.09 4.66 -1.08
N CYS A 15 -10.11 3.81 -2.09
CA CYS A 15 -9.31 4.03 -3.28
C CYS A 15 -9.87 5.19 -4.09
N PRO A 16 -9.06 6.20 -4.41
CA PRO A 16 -9.55 7.33 -5.20
C PRO A 16 -9.87 6.99 -6.65
N LYS A 17 -9.46 5.81 -7.10
CA LYS A 17 -9.75 5.40 -8.48
C LYS A 17 -10.95 4.48 -8.60
N CYS A 18 -11.03 3.45 -7.78
CA CYS A 18 -12.12 2.48 -7.89
C CYS A 18 -13.13 2.58 -6.76
N GLY A 19 -12.84 3.34 -5.71
CA GLY A 19 -13.75 3.51 -4.59
C GLY A 19 -13.80 2.34 -3.62
N ALA A 20 -12.95 1.35 -3.79
CA ALA A 20 -12.92 0.21 -2.88
C ALA A 20 -12.30 0.62 -1.54
N TYR A 21 -12.70 -0.05 -0.48
CA TYR A 21 -12.17 0.23 0.86
C TYR A 21 -10.98 -0.65 1.22
N THR A 22 -10.39 -1.30 0.24
CA THR A 22 -9.32 -2.29 0.43
C THR A 22 -7.95 -1.67 0.23
N ILE A 23 -7.62 -0.69 1.05
CA ILE A 23 -6.31 -0.04 1.01
C ILE A 23 -5.37 -0.75 1.97
N ALA A 24 -4.25 -1.24 1.46
CA ALA A 24 -3.24 -1.91 2.26
C ALA A 24 -2.01 -1.01 2.43
N VAL A 25 -1.35 -1.15 3.58
CA VAL A 25 -0.06 -0.48 3.81
C VAL A 25 1.02 -1.33 3.16
N ILE A 26 1.93 -0.71 2.43
CA ILE A 26 3.05 -1.42 1.83
C ILE A 26 4.21 -1.39 2.81
N PHE A 27 4.66 -2.57 3.23
CA PHE A 27 5.76 -2.71 4.16
C PHE A 27 7.02 -3.10 3.39
N TYR A 28 8.05 -2.27 3.50
CA TYR A 28 9.33 -2.53 2.84
C TYR A 28 10.34 -3.10 3.83
N GLY A 29 11.25 -3.89 3.32
CA GLY A 29 12.26 -4.55 4.13
C GLY A 29 11.88 -6.00 4.43
N LEU A 30 12.64 -6.62 5.33
CA LEU A 30 12.39 -8.00 5.72
C LEU A 30 11.80 -8.00 7.13
N PRO A 31 10.48 -8.01 7.25
CA PRO A 31 9.88 -7.98 8.58
C PRO A 31 10.06 -9.31 9.28
N HIS A 32 10.12 -9.22 10.61
CA HIS A 32 10.09 -10.41 11.42
C HIS A 32 8.66 -10.96 11.41
N MET A 33 8.46 -12.12 10.83
CA MET A 33 7.12 -12.68 10.69
C MET A 33 6.55 -13.08 12.03
N THR A 34 5.47 -12.41 12.41
CA THR A 34 4.72 -12.74 13.62
C THR A 34 3.30 -13.11 13.23
N GLU A 35 2.57 -13.69 14.17
CA GLU A 35 1.18 -14.02 13.95
C GLU A 35 0.35 -12.78 13.62
N SER A 36 0.62 -11.67 14.31
CA SER A 36 -0.06 -10.41 14.02
C SER A 36 0.20 -9.93 12.60
N LEU A 37 1.43 -10.02 12.15
CA LEU A 37 1.80 -9.59 10.80
C LEU A 37 1.11 -10.46 9.75
N GLU A 38 1.09 -11.76 9.97
CA GLU A 38 0.42 -12.68 9.05
C GLU A 38 -1.08 -12.39 8.96
N ARG A 39 -1.70 -12.05 10.07
CA ARG A 39 -3.11 -11.69 10.07
C ARG A 39 -3.39 -10.44 9.26
N GLN A 40 -2.51 -9.45 9.36
CA GLN A 40 -2.65 -8.22 8.60
C GLN A 40 -2.53 -8.48 7.09
N ILE A 41 -1.61 -9.34 6.71
CA ILE A 41 -1.43 -9.71 5.31
C ILE A 41 -2.65 -10.48 4.80
N ASP A 42 -3.12 -11.44 5.57
CA ASP A 42 -4.29 -12.24 5.19
C ASP A 42 -5.55 -11.41 5.08
N ALA A 43 -5.67 -10.39 5.94
CA ALA A 43 -6.83 -9.51 5.92
C ALA A 43 -6.78 -8.48 4.79
N GLY A 44 -5.67 -8.41 4.05
CA GLY A 44 -5.52 -7.43 2.99
C GLY A 44 -5.19 -6.04 3.48
N ASN A 45 -4.78 -5.89 4.73
CA ASN A 45 -4.43 -4.60 5.32
C ASN A 45 -2.97 -4.24 5.11
N LEU A 46 -2.15 -5.21 4.74
CA LEU A 46 -0.72 -5.01 4.59
C LEU A 46 -0.19 -5.89 3.47
N VAL A 47 0.70 -5.34 2.66
CA VAL A 47 1.37 -6.10 1.61
C VAL A 47 2.88 -5.88 1.75
N LEU A 48 3.64 -6.86 1.31
CA LEU A 48 5.10 -6.77 1.36
C LEU A 48 5.61 -6.19 0.05
N GLY A 49 6.35 -5.09 0.14
CA GLY A 49 6.85 -4.38 -1.02
C GLY A 49 8.26 -4.75 -1.44
N GLY A 50 8.90 -5.64 -0.68
CA GLY A 50 10.28 -6.06 -0.97
C GLY A 50 11.28 -5.46 -0.03
N CYS A 51 12.55 -5.81 -0.21
CA CYS A 51 13.61 -5.37 0.69
C CYS A 51 14.41 -4.17 0.20
N VAL A 52 14.14 -3.69 -0.99
CA VAL A 52 14.83 -2.50 -1.52
C VAL A 52 13.85 -1.34 -1.52
N VAL A 53 14.24 -0.24 -0.92
CA VAL A 53 13.41 0.96 -0.83
C VAL A 53 14.05 2.06 -1.67
N SER A 54 13.26 2.73 -2.49
CA SER A 54 13.73 3.89 -3.25
C SER A 54 12.90 5.11 -2.88
N GLU A 55 13.29 6.28 -3.39
CA GLU A 55 12.61 7.52 -3.07
C GLU A 55 11.19 7.60 -3.62
N ASP A 56 10.91 6.83 -4.65
CA ASP A 56 9.63 6.88 -5.36
C ASP A 56 8.72 5.71 -5.04
N ASP A 57 8.94 5.04 -3.93
CA ASP A 57 8.11 3.90 -3.57
C ASP A 57 6.75 4.34 -3.06
N PRO A 58 5.67 3.70 -3.49
CA PRO A 58 4.35 3.99 -2.95
C PRO A 58 4.24 3.49 -1.52
N LYS A 59 3.38 4.13 -0.75
CA LYS A 59 3.18 3.77 0.65
C LYS A 59 1.95 2.90 0.86
N TRP A 60 0.96 3.03 0.00
CA TRP A 60 -0.28 2.26 0.11
C TRP A 60 -0.63 1.66 -1.23
N LEU A 61 -1.45 0.61 -1.19
CA LEU A 61 -1.87 -0.10 -2.39
C LEU A 61 -3.34 -0.48 -2.25
N CYS A 62 -4.12 -0.17 -3.28
CA CYS A 62 -5.47 -0.71 -3.35
C CYS A 62 -5.39 -2.15 -3.84
N THR A 63 -5.84 -3.08 -3.01
CA THR A 63 -5.76 -4.50 -3.37
C THR A 63 -6.82 -4.91 -4.38
N SER A 64 -7.78 -4.03 -4.65
CA SER A 64 -8.85 -4.31 -5.59
C SER A 64 -8.47 -3.97 -7.04
N CYS A 65 -7.93 -2.79 -7.27
CA CYS A 65 -7.59 -2.35 -8.62
C CYS A 65 -6.08 -2.24 -8.87
N GLY A 66 -5.26 -2.37 -7.83
CA GLY A 66 -3.82 -2.25 -7.95
C GLY A 66 -3.29 -0.82 -7.99
N CYS A 67 -4.12 0.14 -7.66
CA CYS A 67 -3.70 1.54 -7.64
C CYS A 67 -2.67 1.76 -6.54
N LYS A 68 -1.54 2.36 -6.89
CA LYS A 68 -0.49 2.67 -5.93
C LYS A 68 -0.64 4.11 -5.46
N ILE A 69 -0.55 4.31 -4.16
CA ILE A 69 -0.75 5.61 -3.54
C ILE A 69 0.53 6.01 -2.82
N PHE A 70 1.00 7.19 -3.12
CA PHE A 70 2.28 7.68 -2.62
C PHE A 70 2.06 8.64 -1.46
N ASP A 71 3.04 8.73 -0.58
CA ASP A 71 3.02 9.66 0.53
C ASP A 71 3.44 11.05 0.03
N GLU A 72 2.71 12.06 0.43
CA GLU A 72 3.07 13.43 0.08
C GLU A 72 4.24 13.95 0.87
#